data_720bfc193e90842c1dd2571116f4f30e
#
_entry.id   720bfc193e90842c1dd2571116f4f30e
#
_cell.length_a   1.000
_cell.length_b   1.000
_cell.length_c   1.000
_cell.angle_alpha   90.00
_cell.angle_beta   90.00
_cell.angle_gamma   90.00
#
_symmetry.space_group_name_H-M   'P 1'
#
loop_
_entity.id
_entity.type
_entity.pdbx_description
1 polymer ?
#
loop_
_entity_poly.entity_id
_entity_poly.type
_entity_poly.pdbx_seq_one_letter_code
_entity_poly.pdbx_strand_id
1 'polypeptide(L)'
;MRKSPGLAVMSNPNDRVVTPAAVPGSGDEPLPAPGAFDAHTHMDIMGLPVDGVLAAARAAGIGRVVNVGCDLSSSRWSVSCAAEYPDVYAAVAIHPNETKPVDSRRDEVLASVAELASSPRVVAIGETGLDYYRDWSPRYVQRSWFRAHVELARRTGKALMIHDREAHAEVLAILDEYAPWPPYSVIFHCFSGDAEMARVCAEAGYVMSFAGNVTFKNADALREAAAAAPSELMLAETDAPYLTPVPHRGKPNSPAMTAYTVRFLASLKNLDLADFCATLQATGSRVFAW
;
A
#
# COMPACT_ATOMS: atom_id res chain seq x y z
N MET A 1 -3.87 11.50 -39.02
CA MET A 1 -4.24 10.68 -37.85
C MET A 1 -3.03 9.81 -37.50
N ARG A 2 -2.21 10.22 -36.55
CA ARG A 2 -1.09 9.41 -36.02
C ARG A 2 -1.56 8.79 -34.72
N LYS A 3 -1.59 7.46 -34.65
CA LYS A 3 -1.87 6.68 -33.45
C LYS A 3 -0.72 6.94 -32.47
N SER A 4 -1.05 7.39 -31.26
CA SER A 4 -0.11 7.44 -30.14
C SER A 4 0.37 6.02 -29.81
N PRO A 5 1.65 5.79 -29.56
CA PRO A 5 2.12 4.51 -29.09
C PRO A 5 1.68 4.35 -27.63
N GLY A 6 0.91 3.29 -27.36
CA GLY A 6 0.60 2.87 -25.98
C GLY A 6 1.89 2.64 -25.22
N LEU A 7 1.98 3.17 -24.00
CA LEU A 7 3.05 2.88 -23.06
C LEU A 7 3.08 1.37 -22.82
N ALA A 8 4.12 0.73 -23.38
CA ALA A 8 4.49 -0.61 -22.94
C ALA A 8 5.04 -0.48 -21.52
N VAL A 9 4.30 -0.99 -20.55
CA VAL A 9 4.82 -1.25 -19.20
C VAL A 9 6.00 -2.22 -19.40
N MET A 10 7.23 -1.72 -19.31
CA MET A 10 8.41 -2.55 -19.38
C MET A 10 8.51 -3.36 -18.08
N SER A 11 7.99 -4.57 -18.15
CA SER A 11 8.09 -5.58 -17.11
C SER A 11 9.56 -5.89 -16.81
N ASN A 12 9.88 -5.96 -15.52
CA ASN A 12 11.08 -6.65 -15.03
C ASN A 12 11.12 -8.04 -15.66
N PRO A 13 12.28 -8.57 -16.14
CA PRO A 13 12.36 -9.92 -16.70
C PRO A 13 11.84 -11.03 -15.78
N ASN A 14 11.56 -10.72 -14.50
CA ASN A 14 10.89 -11.61 -13.56
C ASN A 14 9.38 -11.34 -13.39
N ASP A 15 8.83 -10.28 -14.01
CA ASP A 15 7.40 -9.99 -14.00
C ASP A 15 6.77 -10.70 -15.21
N ARG A 16 6.34 -11.93 -15.00
CA ARG A 16 5.52 -12.62 -16.00
C ARG A 16 4.17 -11.90 -16.07
N VAL A 17 3.76 -11.51 -17.27
CA VAL A 17 2.41 -11.04 -17.60
C VAL A 17 1.42 -12.03 -16.98
N VAL A 18 0.63 -11.55 -16.02
CA VAL A 18 -0.41 -12.35 -15.39
C VAL A 18 -1.52 -12.49 -16.43
N THR A 19 -1.62 -13.63 -17.08
CA THR A 19 -2.85 -14.02 -17.81
C THR A 19 -4.00 -14.08 -16.80
N PRO A 20 -5.23 -13.66 -17.17
CA PRO A 20 -6.37 -13.74 -16.26
C PRO A 20 -6.57 -15.21 -15.85
N ALA A 21 -6.02 -15.58 -14.72
CA ALA A 21 -6.18 -16.88 -14.10
C ALA A 21 -7.30 -16.77 -13.04
N ALA A 22 -7.94 -17.89 -12.74
CA ALA A 22 -8.97 -17.98 -11.71
C ALA A 22 -8.60 -17.20 -10.44
N VAL A 23 -9.56 -16.49 -9.87
CA VAL A 23 -9.40 -15.80 -8.59
C VAL A 23 -8.71 -16.75 -7.60
N PRO A 24 -7.54 -16.39 -7.01
CA PRO A 24 -6.88 -17.26 -6.07
C PRO A 24 -7.80 -17.59 -4.89
N GLY A 25 -8.07 -18.86 -4.66
CA GLY A 25 -9.03 -19.34 -3.66
C GLY A 25 -9.65 -20.69 -4.00
N SER A 26 -9.54 -21.14 -5.24
CA SER A 26 -10.08 -22.43 -5.66
C SER A 26 -9.07 -23.55 -5.48
N GLY A 27 -9.01 -24.15 -4.29
CA GLY A 27 -8.27 -25.39 -4.07
C GLY A 27 -7.25 -25.43 -2.93
N ASP A 28 -6.64 -24.30 -2.57
CA ASP A 28 -5.81 -24.11 -1.36
C ASP A 28 -6.31 -22.85 -0.65
N GLU A 29 -7.54 -22.86 -0.12
CA GLU A 29 -8.11 -21.70 0.55
C GLU A 29 -7.26 -21.32 1.76
N PRO A 30 -6.86 -20.03 1.87
CA PRO A 30 -6.19 -19.57 3.07
C PRO A 30 -7.11 -19.78 4.26
N LEU A 31 -6.59 -20.34 5.35
CA LEU A 31 -7.32 -20.37 6.59
C LEU A 31 -7.72 -18.93 6.94
N PRO A 32 -9.00 -18.62 7.21
CA PRO A 32 -9.45 -17.26 7.39
C PRO A 32 -8.69 -16.49 8.48
N ALA A 33 -8.48 -15.20 8.27
CA ALA A 33 -8.03 -14.24 9.27
C ALA A 33 -9.18 -13.27 9.59
N PRO A 34 -10.17 -13.68 10.40
CA PRO A 34 -11.42 -12.95 10.58
C PRO A 34 -11.19 -11.56 11.16
N GLY A 35 -11.76 -10.57 10.50
CA GLY A 35 -11.64 -9.17 10.90
C GLY A 35 -10.38 -8.48 10.36
N ALA A 36 -9.50 -9.15 9.64
CA ALA A 36 -8.40 -8.50 8.96
C ALA A 36 -8.87 -7.68 7.74
N PHE A 37 -7.99 -6.85 7.22
CA PHE A 37 -8.20 -6.04 6.03
C PHE A 37 -6.91 -5.94 5.23
N ASP A 38 -7.00 -5.56 3.96
CA ASP A 38 -5.86 -5.29 3.10
C ASP A 38 -5.60 -3.79 3.05
N ALA A 39 -4.47 -3.37 3.62
CA ALA A 39 -4.14 -1.95 3.73
C ALA A 39 -3.64 -1.33 2.43
N HIS A 40 -3.28 -2.14 1.41
CA HIS A 40 -2.73 -1.65 0.13
C HIS A 40 -2.84 -2.71 -0.97
N THR A 41 -3.58 -2.37 -2.02
CA THR A 41 -3.77 -3.25 -3.19
C THR A 41 -4.06 -2.41 -4.44
N HIS A 42 -3.84 -2.99 -5.64
CA HIS A 42 -4.08 -2.37 -6.94
C HIS A 42 -5.04 -3.22 -7.79
N MET A 43 -6.33 -3.23 -7.45
CA MET A 43 -7.33 -4.04 -8.15
C MET A 43 -7.56 -3.61 -9.60
N ASP A 44 -7.30 -2.34 -9.92
CA ASP A 44 -7.39 -1.76 -11.26
C ASP A 44 -6.51 -2.45 -12.30
N ILE A 45 -5.36 -2.98 -11.87
CA ILE A 45 -4.40 -3.66 -12.76
C ILE A 45 -4.43 -5.19 -12.65
N MET A 46 -5.26 -5.78 -11.81
CA MET A 46 -5.36 -7.24 -11.66
C MET A 46 -6.01 -7.92 -12.88
N GLY A 47 -6.79 -7.20 -13.68
CA GLY A 47 -7.53 -7.79 -14.80
C GLY A 47 -8.62 -8.78 -14.38
N LEU A 48 -9.09 -8.72 -13.14
CA LEU A 48 -10.12 -9.59 -12.56
C LEU A 48 -11.38 -8.77 -12.24
N PRO A 49 -12.59 -9.39 -12.29
CA PRO A 49 -13.80 -8.74 -11.82
C PRO A 49 -13.72 -8.41 -10.33
N VAL A 50 -14.02 -7.14 -9.96
CA VAL A 50 -13.95 -6.64 -8.58
C VAL A 50 -14.80 -7.47 -7.63
N ASP A 51 -16.04 -7.83 -8.04
CA ASP A 51 -16.94 -8.68 -7.25
C ASP A 51 -16.29 -10.02 -6.85
N GLY A 52 -15.60 -10.66 -7.81
CA GLY A 52 -14.90 -11.92 -7.57
C GLY A 52 -13.72 -11.75 -6.60
N VAL A 53 -12.95 -10.67 -6.75
CA VAL A 53 -11.83 -10.35 -5.86
C VAL A 53 -12.33 -10.10 -4.43
N LEU A 54 -13.38 -9.31 -4.27
CA LEU A 54 -13.95 -9.00 -2.95
C LEU A 54 -14.65 -10.21 -2.32
N ALA A 55 -15.32 -11.07 -3.12
CA ALA A 55 -15.90 -12.31 -2.62
C ALA A 55 -14.81 -13.25 -2.05
N ALA A 56 -13.70 -13.41 -2.76
CA ALA A 56 -12.57 -14.20 -2.28
C ALA A 56 -11.92 -13.59 -1.02
N ALA A 57 -11.79 -12.26 -0.97
CA ALA A 57 -11.29 -11.56 0.20
C ALA A 57 -12.17 -11.82 1.44
N ARG A 58 -13.49 -11.66 1.30
CA ARG A 58 -14.45 -11.96 2.39
C ARG A 58 -14.40 -13.41 2.86
N ALA A 59 -14.26 -14.36 1.94
CA ALA A 59 -14.12 -15.77 2.27
C ALA A 59 -12.83 -16.04 3.09
N ALA A 60 -11.76 -15.27 2.83
CA ALA A 60 -10.52 -15.30 3.60
C ALA A 60 -10.57 -14.45 4.89
N GLY A 61 -11.71 -13.87 5.25
CA GLY A 61 -11.89 -13.06 6.44
C GLY A 61 -11.40 -11.61 6.30
N ILE A 62 -11.09 -11.18 5.07
CA ILE A 62 -10.65 -9.81 4.76
C ILE A 62 -11.89 -8.97 4.43
N GLY A 63 -12.31 -8.15 5.38
CA GLY A 63 -13.57 -7.41 5.30
C GLY A 63 -13.50 -6.05 4.62
N ARG A 64 -12.29 -5.51 4.44
CA ARG A 64 -12.04 -4.21 3.81
C ARG A 64 -10.75 -4.23 3.01
N VAL A 65 -10.68 -3.39 1.98
CA VAL A 65 -9.47 -3.18 1.18
C VAL A 65 -9.25 -1.70 0.92
N VAL A 66 -7.99 -1.25 0.89
CA VAL A 66 -7.61 0.07 0.40
C VAL A 66 -7.03 -0.10 -1.00
N ASN A 67 -7.78 0.33 -2.02
CA ASN A 67 -7.27 0.37 -3.40
C ASN A 67 -6.49 1.66 -3.62
N VAL A 68 -5.28 1.54 -4.19
CA VAL A 68 -4.30 2.62 -4.22
C VAL A 68 -4.04 3.06 -5.66
N GLY A 69 -4.23 4.37 -5.91
CA GLY A 69 -3.91 4.99 -7.18
C GLY A 69 -2.45 5.47 -7.24
N CYS A 70 -1.78 5.18 -8.36
CA CYS A 70 -0.40 5.58 -8.63
C CYS A 70 -0.30 6.80 -9.55
N ASP A 71 -1.38 7.11 -10.27
CA ASP A 71 -1.54 8.27 -11.17
C ASP A 71 -2.98 8.79 -11.12
N LEU A 72 -3.32 9.83 -11.90
CA LEU A 72 -4.68 10.37 -11.92
C LEU A 72 -5.72 9.37 -12.46
N SER A 73 -5.34 8.48 -13.37
CA SER A 73 -6.28 7.51 -13.95
C SER A 73 -6.65 6.45 -12.93
N SER A 74 -5.66 5.82 -12.33
CA SER A 74 -5.83 4.81 -11.28
C SER A 74 -6.43 5.39 -9.99
N SER A 75 -6.09 6.66 -9.64
CA SER A 75 -6.72 7.36 -8.52
C SER A 75 -8.22 7.59 -8.75
N ARG A 76 -8.64 8.02 -9.96
CA ARG A 76 -10.06 8.16 -10.30
C ARG A 76 -10.78 6.81 -10.28
N TRP A 77 -10.14 5.77 -10.81
CA TRP A 77 -10.69 4.42 -10.76
C TRP A 77 -10.89 3.96 -9.31
N SER A 78 -9.89 4.17 -8.44
CA SER A 78 -9.95 3.81 -7.02
C SER A 78 -11.11 4.50 -6.29
N VAL A 79 -11.31 5.81 -6.55
CA VAL A 79 -12.42 6.58 -5.98
C VAL A 79 -13.76 6.05 -6.47
N SER A 80 -13.89 5.76 -7.78
CA SER A 80 -15.12 5.21 -8.35
C SER A 80 -15.45 3.82 -7.79
N CYS A 81 -14.44 2.96 -7.68
CA CYS A 81 -14.57 1.64 -7.08
C CYS A 81 -15.00 1.73 -5.60
N ALA A 82 -14.38 2.62 -4.84
CA ALA A 82 -14.75 2.84 -3.45
C ALA A 82 -16.17 3.42 -3.26
N ALA A 83 -16.69 4.15 -4.25
CA ALA A 83 -18.07 4.64 -4.23
C ALA A 83 -19.09 3.53 -4.54
N GLU A 84 -18.70 2.55 -5.34
CA GLU A 84 -19.56 1.43 -5.75
C GLU A 84 -19.56 0.29 -4.72
N TYR A 85 -18.41 -0.01 -4.11
CA TYR A 85 -18.24 -1.17 -3.23
C TYR A 85 -18.02 -0.74 -1.77
N PRO A 86 -18.91 -1.12 -0.83
CA PRO A 86 -18.81 -0.70 0.58
C PRO A 86 -17.57 -1.22 1.32
N ASP A 87 -16.98 -2.31 0.83
CA ASP A 87 -15.76 -2.90 1.40
C ASP A 87 -14.47 -2.23 0.89
N VAL A 88 -14.58 -1.31 -0.10
CA VAL A 88 -13.44 -0.65 -0.73
C VAL A 88 -13.28 0.77 -0.21
N TYR A 89 -12.07 1.13 0.14
CA TYR A 89 -11.60 2.49 0.37
C TYR A 89 -10.53 2.83 -0.66
N ALA A 90 -10.20 4.09 -0.80
CA ALA A 90 -9.21 4.55 -1.78
C ALA A 90 -8.08 5.34 -1.13
N ALA A 91 -6.89 5.24 -1.71
CA ALA A 91 -5.81 6.20 -1.55
C ALA A 91 -5.50 6.83 -2.91
N VAL A 92 -5.12 8.11 -2.94
CA VAL A 92 -4.94 8.88 -4.16
C VAL A 92 -3.67 9.72 -4.11
N ALA A 93 -2.82 9.59 -5.12
CA ALA A 93 -1.60 10.39 -5.28
C ALA A 93 -0.99 10.20 -6.68
N ILE A 94 0.24 10.70 -6.84
CA ILE A 94 1.12 10.39 -7.96
C ILE A 94 2.35 9.67 -7.37
N HIS A 95 2.52 8.40 -7.76
CA HIS A 95 3.66 7.58 -7.39
C HIS A 95 4.98 8.22 -7.81
N PRO A 96 6.09 8.10 -7.06
CA PRO A 96 7.36 8.72 -7.40
C PRO A 96 7.82 8.47 -8.84
N ASN A 97 7.60 7.31 -9.39
CA ASN A 97 8.00 6.97 -10.75
C ASN A 97 7.07 7.55 -11.84
N GLU A 98 5.88 8.02 -11.47
CA GLU A 98 4.89 8.63 -12.38
C GLU A 98 4.93 10.17 -12.35
N THR A 99 5.82 10.78 -11.56
CA THR A 99 5.89 12.23 -11.40
C THR A 99 6.46 12.95 -12.63
N LYS A 100 7.48 12.38 -13.29
CA LYS A 100 8.17 13.02 -14.43
C LYS A 100 7.25 13.35 -15.61
N PRO A 101 6.36 12.44 -16.07
CA PRO A 101 5.47 12.72 -17.17
C PRO A 101 4.50 13.88 -16.94
N VAL A 102 4.18 14.17 -15.69
CA VAL A 102 3.16 15.18 -15.30
C VAL A 102 3.75 16.42 -14.65
N ASP A 103 5.06 16.49 -14.45
CA ASP A 103 5.74 17.56 -13.71
C ASP A 103 5.52 18.96 -14.30
N SER A 104 5.38 19.09 -15.62
CA SER A 104 5.07 20.37 -16.28
C SER A 104 3.65 20.88 -16.01
N ARG A 105 2.74 20.03 -15.48
CA ARG A 105 1.36 20.37 -15.10
C ARG A 105 1.11 20.10 -13.62
N ARG A 106 2.15 20.22 -12.82
CA ARG A 106 2.14 19.81 -11.40
C ARG A 106 0.97 20.40 -10.62
N ASP A 107 0.75 21.70 -10.70
CA ASP A 107 -0.29 22.38 -9.92
C ASP A 107 -1.70 21.91 -10.32
N GLU A 108 -1.93 21.71 -11.62
CA GLU A 108 -3.18 21.15 -12.15
C GLU A 108 -3.43 19.72 -11.64
N VAL A 109 -2.38 18.89 -11.68
CA VAL A 109 -2.46 17.51 -11.25
C VAL A 109 -2.66 17.41 -9.74
N LEU A 110 -1.94 18.22 -8.95
CA LEU A 110 -2.14 18.28 -7.49
C LEU A 110 -3.53 18.80 -7.11
N ALA A 111 -4.08 19.75 -7.86
CA ALA A 111 -5.46 20.20 -7.67
C ALA A 111 -6.46 19.06 -7.92
N SER A 112 -6.25 18.25 -8.97
CA SER A 112 -7.07 17.07 -9.26
C SER A 112 -6.96 16.01 -8.17
N VAL A 113 -5.75 15.75 -7.64
CA VAL A 113 -5.55 14.82 -6.50
C VAL A 113 -6.27 15.36 -5.25
N ALA A 114 -6.19 16.67 -4.99
CA ALA A 114 -6.89 17.30 -3.86
C ALA A 114 -8.42 17.20 -3.98
N GLU A 115 -8.97 17.35 -5.19
CA GLU A 115 -10.39 17.13 -5.47
C GLU A 115 -10.79 15.67 -5.19
N LEU A 116 -10.06 14.71 -5.71
CA LEU A 116 -10.30 13.28 -5.44
C LEU A 116 -10.23 12.97 -3.93
N ALA A 117 -9.25 13.56 -3.23
CA ALA A 117 -9.08 13.41 -1.80
C ALA A 117 -10.27 13.93 -0.97
N SER A 118 -11.15 14.77 -1.54
CA SER A 118 -12.37 15.24 -0.85
C SER A 118 -13.45 14.16 -0.74
N SER A 119 -13.36 13.08 -1.50
CA SER A 119 -14.30 11.95 -1.39
C SER A 119 -14.25 11.33 0.01
N PRO A 120 -15.41 11.05 0.62
CA PRO A 120 -15.47 10.47 1.96
C PRO A 120 -14.86 9.06 2.05
N ARG A 121 -14.73 8.37 0.91
CA ARG A 121 -14.14 7.03 0.84
C ARG A 121 -12.65 7.04 0.55
N VAL A 122 -12.04 8.20 0.34
CA VAL A 122 -10.58 8.35 0.26
C VAL A 122 -10.04 8.50 1.68
N VAL A 123 -9.17 7.60 2.08
CA VAL A 123 -8.65 7.48 3.46
C VAL A 123 -7.18 7.90 3.59
N ALA A 124 -6.45 7.99 2.47
CA ALA A 124 -5.04 8.39 2.49
C ALA A 124 -4.65 9.19 1.24
N ILE A 125 -3.64 10.04 1.40
CA ILE A 125 -2.85 10.60 0.31
C ILE A 125 -1.69 9.63 0.08
N GLY A 126 -1.73 8.93 -1.03
CA GLY A 126 -0.81 7.83 -1.36
C GLY A 126 -1.29 7.06 -2.59
N GLU A 127 -0.39 6.40 -3.21
CA GLU A 127 0.98 6.08 -2.87
C GLU A 127 1.93 7.17 -3.37
N THR A 128 2.73 7.73 -2.49
CA THR A 128 3.69 8.79 -2.78
C THR A 128 4.99 8.57 -2.01
N GLY A 129 6.07 9.22 -2.37
CA GLY A 129 7.35 9.05 -1.68
C GLY A 129 8.54 9.06 -2.62
N LEU A 130 9.51 8.15 -2.37
CA LEU A 130 10.76 8.08 -3.13
C LEU A 130 11.08 6.64 -3.55
N ASP A 131 11.48 6.47 -4.82
CA ASP A 131 11.99 5.21 -5.37
C ASP A 131 13.34 5.45 -6.04
N TYR A 132 14.41 5.11 -5.34
CA TYR A 132 15.78 5.25 -5.85
C TYR A 132 16.34 3.97 -6.46
N TYR A 133 15.55 2.92 -6.44
CA TYR A 133 15.87 1.67 -7.13
C TYR A 133 15.49 1.71 -8.61
N ARG A 134 14.25 2.09 -8.93
CA ARG A 134 13.78 2.21 -10.32
C ARG A 134 14.25 3.50 -10.96
N ASP A 135 14.21 4.60 -10.22
CA ASP A 135 14.73 5.93 -10.59
C ASP A 135 14.20 6.45 -11.95
N TRP A 136 12.92 6.10 -12.28
CA TRP A 136 12.30 6.48 -13.56
C TRP A 136 11.96 7.96 -13.64
N SER A 137 11.76 8.60 -12.50
CA SER A 137 11.67 10.05 -12.39
C SER A 137 12.93 10.59 -11.70
N PRO A 138 13.48 11.75 -12.14
CA PRO A 138 14.63 12.35 -11.47
C PRO A 138 14.38 12.56 -9.97
N ARG A 139 15.35 12.25 -9.12
CA ARG A 139 15.20 12.32 -7.66
C ARG A 139 14.75 13.68 -7.15
N TYR A 140 15.22 14.79 -7.75
CA TYR A 140 14.74 16.13 -7.37
C TYR A 140 13.26 16.36 -7.69
N VAL A 141 12.72 15.73 -8.75
CA VAL A 141 11.29 15.76 -9.08
C VAL A 141 10.53 14.95 -8.04
N GLN A 142 10.96 13.69 -7.77
CA GLN A 142 10.33 12.84 -6.76
C GLN A 142 10.24 13.57 -5.41
N ARG A 143 11.35 14.17 -4.92
CA ARG A 143 11.37 14.92 -3.66
C ARG A 143 10.40 16.10 -3.64
N SER A 144 10.35 16.82 -4.75
CA SER A 144 9.45 17.98 -4.89
C SER A 144 7.98 17.56 -4.85
N TRP A 145 7.63 16.46 -5.51
CA TRP A 145 6.28 15.89 -5.49
C TRP A 145 5.94 15.29 -4.12
N PHE A 146 6.88 14.60 -3.50
CA PHE A 146 6.66 14.04 -2.16
C PHE A 146 6.31 15.13 -1.15
N ARG A 147 7.06 16.25 -1.11
CA ARG A 147 6.73 17.40 -0.25
C ARG A 147 5.34 17.96 -0.53
N ALA A 148 4.94 18.05 -1.79
CA ALA A 148 3.59 18.53 -2.14
C ALA A 148 2.48 17.59 -1.64
N HIS A 149 2.69 16.27 -1.70
CA HIS A 149 1.75 15.30 -1.14
C HIS A 149 1.75 15.31 0.39
N VAL A 150 2.89 15.51 1.04
CA VAL A 150 3.00 15.75 2.49
C VAL A 150 2.11 16.94 2.89
N GLU A 151 2.25 18.07 2.21
CA GLU A 151 1.42 19.26 2.45
C GLU A 151 -0.07 18.98 2.22
N LEU A 152 -0.40 18.21 1.17
CA LEU A 152 -1.77 17.84 0.88
C LEU A 152 -2.36 16.95 1.98
N ALA A 153 -1.63 15.94 2.45
CA ALA A 153 -2.04 15.07 3.54
C ALA A 153 -2.33 15.88 4.81
N ARG A 154 -1.45 16.81 5.17
CA ARG A 154 -1.63 17.69 6.32
C ARG A 154 -2.86 18.59 6.20
N ARG A 155 -3.10 19.18 5.01
CA ARG A 155 -4.26 20.05 4.78
C ARG A 155 -5.59 19.30 4.81
N THR A 156 -5.59 18.04 4.34
CA THR A 156 -6.80 17.22 4.27
C THR A 156 -7.06 16.43 5.55
N GLY A 157 -6.08 16.34 6.46
CA GLY A 157 -6.13 15.51 7.66
C GLY A 157 -6.16 14.02 7.36
N LYS A 158 -5.80 13.59 6.15
CA LYS A 158 -5.75 12.19 5.74
C LYS A 158 -4.36 11.60 6.01
N ALA A 159 -4.31 10.28 6.20
CA ALA A 159 -3.04 9.59 6.35
C ALA A 159 -2.15 9.80 5.11
N LEU A 160 -0.84 9.89 5.32
CA LEU A 160 0.16 9.89 4.27
C LEU A 160 0.67 8.46 4.08
N MET A 161 0.42 7.86 2.92
CA MET A 161 0.86 6.50 2.59
C MET A 161 2.10 6.57 1.70
N ILE A 162 3.22 6.10 2.24
CA ILE A 162 4.55 6.32 1.67
C ILE A 162 5.08 5.07 0.99
N HIS A 163 5.50 5.26 -0.27
CA HIS A 163 6.41 4.37 -0.99
C HIS A 163 7.85 4.77 -0.64
N ASP A 164 8.61 3.83 -0.11
CA ASP A 164 10.01 4.04 0.24
C ASP A 164 10.86 2.86 -0.27
N ARG A 165 11.63 3.11 -1.32
CA ARG A 165 12.50 2.10 -1.89
C ARG A 165 13.91 2.61 -2.11
N GLU A 166 14.86 2.10 -1.32
CA GLU A 166 16.28 2.54 -1.29
C GLU A 166 16.45 4.05 -1.03
N ALA A 167 15.49 4.65 -0.27
CA ALA A 167 15.46 6.09 -0.02
C ALA A 167 15.19 6.44 1.47
N HIS A 168 15.28 5.47 2.38
CA HIS A 168 14.86 5.56 3.78
C HIS A 168 15.31 6.85 4.48
N ALA A 169 16.60 7.16 4.43
CA ALA A 169 17.17 8.33 5.11
C ALA A 169 16.58 9.65 4.58
N GLU A 170 16.33 9.73 3.27
CA GLU A 170 15.78 10.95 2.67
C GLU A 170 14.27 11.07 2.87
N VAL A 171 13.54 9.96 2.89
CA VAL A 171 12.12 9.95 3.28
C VAL A 171 11.97 10.45 4.71
N LEU A 172 12.75 9.91 5.66
CA LEU A 172 12.72 10.36 7.07
C LEU A 172 13.13 11.82 7.21
N ALA A 173 14.16 12.27 6.50
CA ALA A 173 14.59 13.68 6.52
C ALA A 173 13.49 14.62 6.00
N ILE A 174 12.76 14.24 4.94
CA ILE A 174 11.63 15.05 4.46
C ILE A 174 10.49 15.05 5.48
N LEU A 175 10.18 13.93 6.12
CA LEU A 175 9.16 13.90 7.16
C LEU A 175 9.52 14.80 8.35
N ASP A 176 10.79 14.87 8.71
CA ASP A 176 11.32 15.76 9.77
C ASP A 176 11.13 17.25 9.45
N GLU A 177 11.19 17.66 8.17
CA GLU A 177 10.91 19.04 7.76
C GLU A 177 9.48 19.49 8.15
N TYR A 178 8.57 18.55 8.33
CA TYR A 178 7.16 18.78 8.63
C TYR A 178 6.74 18.32 10.05
N ALA A 179 7.68 17.91 10.87
CA ALA A 179 7.39 17.48 12.25
C ALA A 179 6.83 18.65 13.12
N PRO A 180 5.99 18.38 14.13
CA PRO A 180 5.53 17.05 14.56
C PRO A 180 4.39 16.51 13.69
N TRP A 181 4.31 15.18 13.62
CA TRP A 181 3.20 14.46 13.01
C TRP A 181 2.22 13.95 14.07
N PRO A 182 0.90 14.02 13.83
CA PRO A 182 -0.04 13.29 14.66
C PRO A 182 0.27 11.78 14.61
N PRO A 183 0.19 11.07 15.75
CA PRO A 183 0.32 9.60 15.73
C PRO A 183 -0.66 8.97 14.72
N TYR A 184 -0.25 7.88 14.09
CA TYR A 184 -1.02 7.15 13.07
C TYR A 184 -1.33 7.93 11.79
N SER A 185 -0.70 9.06 11.53
CA SER A 185 -0.94 9.85 10.32
C SER A 185 0.02 9.55 9.17
N VAL A 186 1.07 8.76 9.41
CA VAL A 186 2.07 8.36 8.41
C VAL A 186 2.14 6.84 8.34
N ILE A 187 2.06 6.30 7.13
CA ILE A 187 2.13 4.86 6.83
C ILE A 187 3.32 4.63 5.90
N PHE A 188 4.27 3.81 6.30
CA PHE A 188 5.22 3.21 5.38
C PHE A 188 4.58 1.94 4.81
N HIS A 189 4.05 2.01 3.59
CA HIS A 189 3.52 0.84 2.90
C HIS A 189 4.67 -0.06 2.45
N CYS A 190 4.40 -1.35 2.31
CA CYS A 190 5.38 -2.36 1.91
C CYS A 190 6.73 -2.16 2.62
N PHE A 191 6.68 -1.98 3.96
CA PHE A 191 7.84 -1.61 4.77
C PHE A 191 9.07 -2.42 4.37
N SER A 192 10.16 -1.73 4.06
CA SER A 192 11.38 -2.34 3.53
C SER A 192 12.64 -1.96 4.32
N GLY A 193 12.48 -1.25 5.44
CA GLY A 193 13.56 -0.92 6.37
C GLY A 193 13.98 -2.11 7.25
N ASP A 194 15.04 -1.92 7.99
CA ASP A 194 15.55 -2.83 8.99
C ASP A 194 14.93 -2.59 10.39
N ALA A 195 15.40 -3.33 11.40
CA ALA A 195 14.92 -3.20 12.76
C ALA A 195 15.22 -1.83 13.39
N GLU A 196 16.30 -1.15 12.97
CA GLU A 196 16.62 0.19 13.45
C GLU A 196 15.63 1.22 12.90
N MET A 197 15.37 1.18 11.59
CA MET A 197 14.34 2.03 10.99
C MET A 197 12.95 1.76 11.60
N ALA A 198 12.61 0.50 11.91
CA ALA A 198 11.36 0.18 12.57
C ALA A 198 11.23 0.85 13.96
N ARG A 199 12.34 0.94 14.74
CA ARG A 199 12.35 1.66 16.02
C ARG A 199 12.16 3.17 15.82
N VAL A 200 12.88 3.77 14.86
CA VAL A 200 12.72 5.20 14.52
C VAL A 200 11.27 5.50 14.12
N CYS A 201 10.66 4.67 13.28
CA CYS A 201 9.25 4.82 12.90
C CYS A 201 8.32 4.69 14.12
N ALA A 202 8.60 3.73 15.03
CA ALA A 202 7.79 3.53 16.23
C ALA A 202 7.88 4.72 17.19
N GLU A 203 9.06 5.28 17.42
CA GLU A 203 9.26 6.47 18.25
C GLU A 203 8.54 7.71 17.69
N ALA A 204 8.47 7.83 16.36
CA ALA A 204 7.74 8.89 15.68
C ALA A 204 6.21 8.63 15.61
N GLY A 205 5.72 7.45 16.01
CA GLY A 205 4.32 7.06 15.92
C GLY A 205 3.88 6.75 14.47
N TYR A 206 4.82 6.43 13.59
CA TYR A 206 4.55 6.04 12.22
C TYR A 206 4.14 4.56 12.14
N VAL A 207 3.23 4.26 11.24
CA VAL A 207 2.68 2.92 11.03
C VAL A 207 3.46 2.21 9.91
N MET A 208 3.77 0.95 10.14
CA MET A 208 4.50 0.10 9.20
C MET A 208 3.58 -0.98 8.66
N SER A 209 3.35 -1.00 7.36
CA SER A 209 2.53 -2.00 6.69
C SER A 209 3.41 -3.06 6.03
N PHE A 210 3.13 -4.34 6.31
CA PHE A 210 3.93 -5.46 5.87
C PHE A 210 3.18 -6.26 4.80
N ALA A 211 3.83 -6.46 3.65
CA ALA A 211 3.31 -7.24 2.53
C ALA A 211 3.78 -8.71 2.58
N GLY A 212 3.34 -9.50 1.60
CA GLY A 212 3.65 -10.93 1.51
C GLY A 212 5.15 -11.26 1.43
N ASN A 213 6.01 -10.31 1.08
CA ASN A 213 7.47 -10.49 1.05
C ASN A 213 8.08 -10.79 2.43
N VAL A 214 7.44 -10.44 3.54
CA VAL A 214 7.89 -10.81 4.90
C VAL A 214 7.97 -12.33 5.08
N THR A 215 7.16 -13.08 4.31
CA THR A 215 7.14 -14.55 4.32
C THR A 215 8.27 -15.19 3.50
N PHE A 216 9.04 -14.41 2.71
CA PHE A 216 10.03 -14.95 1.78
C PHE A 216 11.26 -15.48 2.51
N LYS A 217 11.90 -16.53 1.93
CA LYS A 217 13.04 -17.19 2.55
C LYS A 217 14.21 -16.25 2.87
N ASN A 218 14.44 -15.25 2.02
CA ASN A 218 15.54 -14.28 2.13
C ASN A 218 15.14 -12.95 2.79
N ALA A 219 14.07 -12.93 3.59
CA ALA A 219 13.55 -11.70 4.21
C ALA A 219 13.91 -11.60 5.71
N ASP A 220 15.11 -12.04 6.12
CA ASP A 220 15.51 -12.07 7.54
C ASP A 220 15.48 -10.67 8.16
N ALA A 221 16.10 -9.67 7.52
CA ALA A 221 16.09 -8.29 8.01
C ALA A 221 14.67 -7.71 8.15
N LEU A 222 13.78 -8.02 7.18
CA LEU A 222 12.39 -7.58 7.25
C LEU A 222 11.62 -8.27 8.38
N ARG A 223 11.91 -9.54 8.66
CA ARG A 223 11.34 -10.26 9.83
C ARG A 223 11.83 -9.68 11.14
N GLU A 224 13.11 -9.33 11.23
CA GLU A 224 13.67 -8.63 12.41
C GLU A 224 12.99 -7.27 12.61
N ALA A 225 12.76 -6.52 11.54
CA ALA A 225 12.01 -5.26 11.58
C ALA A 225 10.56 -5.47 12.04
N ALA A 226 9.86 -6.46 11.48
CA ALA A 226 8.49 -6.80 11.91
C ALA A 226 8.44 -7.28 13.37
N ALA A 227 9.44 -8.02 13.83
CA ALA A 227 9.55 -8.43 15.24
C ALA A 227 9.78 -7.23 16.17
N ALA A 228 10.57 -6.23 15.74
CA ALA A 228 10.85 -5.01 16.51
C ALA A 228 9.67 -4.02 16.54
N ALA A 229 8.87 -3.96 15.48
CA ALA A 229 7.75 -3.04 15.36
C ALA A 229 6.68 -3.32 16.43
N PRO A 230 6.15 -2.31 17.17
CA PRO A 230 5.01 -2.48 18.04
C PRO A 230 3.77 -2.92 17.26
N SER A 231 3.03 -3.90 17.74
CA SER A 231 1.88 -4.46 17.02
C SER A 231 0.79 -3.43 16.74
N GLU A 232 0.62 -2.45 17.62
CA GLU A 232 -0.30 -1.31 17.48
C GLU A 232 0.12 -0.28 16.43
N LEU A 233 1.33 -0.38 15.89
CA LEU A 233 1.84 0.41 14.76
C LEU A 233 2.06 -0.44 13.51
N MET A 234 1.42 -1.60 13.43
CA MET A 234 1.50 -2.48 12.27
C MET A 234 0.20 -2.49 11.47
N LEU A 235 0.36 -2.65 10.16
CA LEU A 235 -0.68 -3.05 9.22
C LEU A 235 -0.20 -4.26 8.42
N ALA A 236 -1.13 -4.93 7.75
CA ALA A 236 -0.84 -5.97 6.78
C ALA A 236 -1.50 -5.63 5.45
N GLU A 237 -0.83 -5.98 4.37
CA GLU A 237 -1.27 -5.68 3.02
C GLU A 237 -0.87 -6.79 2.04
N THR A 238 -1.36 -6.71 0.81
CA THR A 238 -0.91 -7.58 -0.26
C THR A 238 0.09 -6.92 -1.20
N ASP A 239 -0.04 -5.63 -1.47
CA ASP A 239 0.56 -4.96 -2.63
C ASP A 239 0.21 -5.72 -3.94
N ALA A 240 -0.98 -6.32 -3.99
CA ALA A 240 -1.38 -7.12 -5.14
C ALA A 240 -1.59 -6.24 -6.38
N PRO A 241 -1.17 -6.72 -7.57
CA PRO A 241 -0.88 -8.13 -7.92
C PRO A 241 0.54 -8.63 -7.60
N TYR A 242 1.36 -7.84 -6.92
CA TYR A 242 2.75 -8.16 -6.58
C TYR A 242 2.84 -8.95 -5.25
N LEU A 243 4.06 -9.43 -4.93
CA LEU A 243 4.48 -9.91 -3.61
C LEU A 243 3.64 -11.05 -2.99
N THR A 244 3.11 -11.97 -3.82
CA THR A 244 2.34 -13.11 -3.35
C THR A 244 3.06 -13.87 -2.22
N PRO A 245 2.44 -14.06 -1.05
CA PRO A 245 3.08 -14.70 0.10
C PRO A 245 3.37 -16.19 -0.13
N VAL A 246 4.30 -16.74 0.65
CA VAL A 246 4.50 -18.20 0.77
C VAL A 246 3.25 -18.80 1.45
N PRO A 247 2.75 -19.98 1.00
CA PRO A 247 3.35 -20.91 0.02
C PRO A 247 3.01 -20.62 -1.46
N HIS A 248 2.28 -19.54 -1.76
CA HIS A 248 1.75 -19.28 -3.08
C HIS A 248 2.66 -18.42 -3.98
N ARG A 249 3.90 -18.20 -3.59
CA ARG A 249 4.85 -17.38 -4.36
C ARG A 249 4.91 -17.80 -5.84
N GLY A 250 4.82 -16.83 -6.74
CA GLY A 250 4.79 -17.06 -8.19
C GLY A 250 3.40 -17.34 -8.77
N LYS A 251 2.37 -17.44 -7.92
CA LYS A 251 0.96 -17.42 -8.34
C LYS A 251 0.43 -15.97 -8.33
N PRO A 252 -0.72 -15.69 -8.99
CA PRO A 252 -1.38 -14.39 -8.86
C PRO A 252 -1.66 -14.02 -7.41
N ASN A 253 -1.48 -12.73 -7.07
CA ASN A 253 -1.83 -12.19 -5.76
C ASN A 253 -3.19 -11.50 -5.80
N SER A 254 -3.87 -11.43 -4.66
CA SER A 254 -5.13 -10.71 -4.48
C SER A 254 -5.33 -10.39 -2.99
N PRO A 255 -6.27 -9.49 -2.62
CA PRO A 255 -6.58 -9.16 -1.23
C PRO A 255 -6.81 -10.36 -0.31
N ALA A 256 -7.34 -11.48 -0.82
CA ALA A 256 -7.50 -12.72 -0.04
C ALA A 256 -6.20 -13.25 0.56
N MET A 257 -5.07 -12.98 -0.10
CA MET A 257 -3.74 -13.44 0.33
C MET A 257 -3.20 -12.68 1.55
N THR A 258 -3.81 -11.54 1.93
CA THR A 258 -3.48 -10.85 3.20
C THR A 258 -3.58 -11.79 4.39
N ALA A 259 -4.50 -12.76 4.36
CA ALA A 259 -4.68 -13.74 5.42
C ALA A 259 -3.39 -14.54 5.72
N TYR A 260 -2.56 -14.81 4.72
CA TYR A 260 -1.26 -15.48 4.93
C TYR A 260 -0.24 -14.55 5.60
N THR A 261 -0.18 -13.29 5.17
CA THR A 261 0.69 -12.27 5.78
C THR A 261 0.32 -12.05 7.25
N VAL A 262 -0.98 -11.89 7.55
CA VAL A 262 -1.49 -11.70 8.92
C VAL A 262 -1.14 -12.89 9.82
N ARG A 263 -1.39 -14.12 9.35
CA ARG A 263 -1.04 -15.33 10.11
C ARG A 263 0.46 -15.46 10.36
N PHE A 264 1.26 -15.14 9.35
CA PHE A 264 2.71 -15.15 9.49
C PHE A 264 3.18 -14.15 10.55
N LEU A 265 2.67 -12.91 10.49
CA LEU A 265 3.01 -11.86 11.44
C LEU A 265 2.55 -12.20 12.86
N ALA A 266 1.33 -12.73 13.04
CA ALA A 266 0.84 -13.20 14.35
C ALA A 266 1.77 -14.25 14.94
N SER A 267 2.16 -15.25 14.14
CA SER A 267 3.13 -16.28 14.55
C SER A 267 4.50 -15.69 14.89
N LEU A 268 5.02 -14.77 14.06
CA LEU A 268 6.31 -14.09 14.29
C LEU A 268 6.31 -13.30 15.62
N LYS A 269 5.18 -12.68 15.95
CA LYS A 269 4.98 -11.90 17.19
C LYS A 269 4.61 -12.79 18.38
N ASN A 270 4.41 -14.08 18.18
CA ASN A 270 3.92 -15.02 19.21
C ASN A 270 2.60 -14.55 19.84
N LEU A 271 1.67 -14.07 19.00
CA LEU A 271 0.35 -13.60 19.38
C LEU A 271 -0.75 -14.53 18.87
N ASP A 272 -1.86 -14.60 19.61
CA ASP A 272 -3.08 -15.22 19.10
C ASP A 272 -3.56 -14.50 17.83
N LEU A 273 -4.08 -15.24 16.87
CA LEU A 273 -4.49 -14.69 15.58
C LEU A 273 -5.65 -13.70 15.73
N ALA A 274 -6.65 -14.02 16.58
CA ALA A 274 -7.81 -13.15 16.75
C ALA A 274 -7.41 -11.84 17.45
N ASP A 275 -6.55 -11.92 18.46
CA ASP A 275 -6.01 -10.75 19.16
C ASP A 275 -5.18 -9.87 18.22
N PHE A 276 -4.35 -10.49 17.36
CA PHE A 276 -3.57 -9.75 16.38
C PHE A 276 -4.46 -9.10 15.32
N CYS A 277 -5.48 -9.80 14.79
CA CYS A 277 -6.47 -9.21 13.89
C CYS A 277 -7.20 -8.03 14.53
N ALA A 278 -7.59 -8.14 15.79
CA ALA A 278 -8.23 -7.04 16.53
C ALA A 278 -7.28 -5.84 16.67
N THR A 279 -5.99 -6.06 16.91
CA THR A 279 -4.95 -5.02 16.96
C THR A 279 -4.81 -4.33 15.62
N LEU A 280 -4.70 -5.09 14.50
CA LEU A 280 -4.63 -4.52 13.16
C LEU A 280 -5.88 -3.68 12.84
N GLN A 281 -7.07 -4.16 13.19
CA GLN A 281 -8.33 -3.42 13.04
C GLN A 281 -8.33 -2.09 13.81
N ALA A 282 -7.88 -2.11 15.06
CA ALA A 282 -7.78 -0.91 15.87
C ALA A 282 -6.80 0.10 15.26
N THR A 283 -5.64 -0.38 14.76
CA THR A 283 -4.66 0.45 14.05
C THR A 283 -5.27 1.03 12.78
N GLY A 284 -5.90 0.20 11.92
CA GLY A 284 -6.55 0.66 10.70
C GLY A 284 -7.64 1.70 10.96
N SER A 285 -8.44 1.52 12.03
CA SER A 285 -9.47 2.49 12.40
C SER A 285 -8.88 3.85 12.81
N ARG A 286 -7.73 3.86 13.49
CA ARG A 286 -7.04 5.11 13.87
C ARG A 286 -6.42 5.79 12.64
N VAL A 287 -5.80 5.00 11.76
CA VAL A 287 -5.09 5.50 10.57
C VAL A 287 -6.05 6.03 9.52
N PHE A 288 -7.10 5.26 9.20
CA PHE A 288 -7.99 5.53 8.07
C PHE A 288 -9.30 6.20 8.47
N ALA A 289 -9.58 6.32 9.76
CA ALA A 289 -10.79 6.94 10.30
C ALA A 289 -12.10 6.36 9.72
N TRP A 290 -12.16 5.03 9.51
CA TRP A 290 -13.29 4.32 8.91
C TRP A 290 -14.15 3.56 9.91
#